data_ce21d8f5a14fd9e28b56758dd165da56
#
_entry.id   ce21d8f5a14fd9e28b56758dd165da56
#
_cell.length_a   1.000
_cell.length_b   1.000
_cell.length_c   1.000
_cell.angle_alpha   90.00
_cell.angle_beta   90.00
_cell.angle_gamma   90.00
#
_symmetry.space_group_name_H-M   'P 1'
#
loop_
_entity.id
_entity.type
_entity.pdbx_description
1 polymer ?
#
loop_
_entity_poly.entity_id
_entity_poly.type
_entity_poly.pdbx_seq_one_letter_code
_entity_poly.pdbx_strand_id
1 'polypeptide(L)'
;MVPFKVPNSEFFQWVGVYDRMARERILFVSRPLDDSTTNSLIATLLFLENEDRKKPVDLYMNVPGALTKSGFALYDTMRTMAYPIGTVNLGLCAHMGAFLCAAGSKGRRSTLPNSRYVLCSPAMVMAAGAETPIMQAEDLSREVREVMRDRERLVGAYAQLCGQPAEVVRRVLLRDTYFDAEEAKAFGLVDNVLMPK
;
A
#
# COMPACT_ATOMS: atom_id res chain seq x y z
N MET A 1 -13.12 13.67 -17.57
CA MET A 1 -12.08 13.71 -18.62
C MET A 1 -11.46 15.09 -18.63
N VAL A 2 -10.17 15.17 -18.88
CA VAL A 2 -9.41 16.43 -18.95
C VAL A 2 -8.71 16.57 -20.31
N PRO A 3 -8.55 17.79 -20.86
CA PRO A 3 -7.85 17.95 -22.11
C PRO A 3 -6.35 17.70 -21.93
N PHE A 4 -5.78 16.92 -22.82
CA PHE A 4 -4.35 16.66 -22.88
C PHE A 4 -3.83 17.08 -24.25
N LYS A 5 -2.87 18.01 -24.27
CA LYS A 5 -2.20 18.41 -25.51
C LYS A 5 -1.16 17.33 -25.87
N VAL A 6 -1.33 16.73 -27.04
CA VAL A 6 -0.37 15.74 -27.54
C VAL A 6 0.98 16.43 -27.80
N PRO A 7 2.10 15.90 -27.31
CA PRO A 7 3.42 16.47 -27.55
C PRO A 7 3.66 16.62 -29.06
N ASN A 8 4.24 17.77 -29.47
CA ASN A 8 4.54 18.13 -30.87
C ASN A 8 3.35 18.20 -31.81
N SER A 9 2.13 18.41 -31.28
CA SER A 9 0.93 18.62 -32.10
C SER A 9 0.08 19.78 -31.58
N GLU A 10 -0.83 20.32 -32.41
CA GLU A 10 -1.82 21.28 -31.97
C GLU A 10 -3.13 20.63 -31.49
N PHE A 11 -3.20 19.31 -31.53
CA PHE A 11 -4.40 18.56 -31.15
C PHE A 11 -4.48 18.30 -29.67
N PHE A 12 -5.70 18.38 -29.13
CA PHE A 12 -6.05 18.03 -27.79
C PHE A 12 -6.80 16.69 -27.79
N GLN A 13 -6.38 15.78 -26.92
CA GLN A 13 -7.08 14.52 -26.67
C GLN A 13 -7.73 14.57 -25.29
N TRP A 14 -8.97 14.12 -25.20
CA TRP A 14 -9.64 13.95 -23.91
C TRP A 14 -9.18 12.64 -23.26
N VAL A 15 -8.56 12.73 -22.09
CA VAL A 15 -8.06 11.57 -21.33
C VAL A 15 -8.72 11.50 -19.95
N GLY A 16 -8.72 10.32 -19.34
CA GLY A 16 -9.14 10.15 -17.94
C GLY A 16 -8.27 11.00 -17.01
N VAL A 17 -8.86 11.50 -15.91
CA VAL A 17 -8.10 12.28 -14.93
C VAL A 17 -6.98 11.45 -14.31
N TYR A 18 -7.24 10.18 -13.98
CA TYR A 18 -6.22 9.28 -13.42
C TYR A 18 -5.11 8.97 -14.42
N ASP A 19 -5.45 8.80 -15.71
CA ASP A 19 -4.45 8.61 -16.77
C ASP A 19 -3.57 9.85 -16.94
N ARG A 20 -4.18 11.04 -16.83
CA ARG A 20 -3.42 12.30 -16.87
C ARG A 20 -2.48 12.43 -15.68
N MET A 21 -2.93 12.05 -14.48
CA MET A 21 -2.11 12.09 -13.28
C MET A 21 -1.00 11.03 -13.31
N ALA A 22 -1.29 9.83 -13.82
CA ALA A 22 -0.27 8.78 -13.98
C ALA A 22 0.89 9.23 -14.88
N ARG A 23 0.63 10.03 -15.90
CA ARG A 23 1.68 10.66 -16.75
C ARG A 23 2.55 11.66 -15.97
N GLU A 24 2.01 12.28 -14.91
CA GLU A 24 2.77 13.10 -13.95
C GLU A 24 3.39 12.30 -12.83
N ARG A 25 3.33 10.95 -12.93
CA ARG A 25 3.84 10.01 -11.93
C ARG A 25 3.10 10.06 -10.59
N ILE A 26 1.84 10.45 -10.63
CA ILE A 26 0.93 10.43 -9.49
C ILE A 26 -0.09 9.32 -9.70
N LEU A 27 -0.05 8.30 -8.85
CA LEU A 27 -0.94 7.15 -8.92
C LEU A 27 -1.91 7.16 -7.73
N PHE A 28 -3.21 6.98 -8.04
CA PHE A 28 -4.25 6.85 -7.02
C PHE A 28 -4.55 5.40 -6.72
N VAL A 29 -4.50 5.04 -5.44
CA VAL A 29 -4.87 3.74 -4.91
C VAL A 29 -6.02 3.95 -3.92
N SER A 30 -7.25 3.96 -4.43
CA SER A 30 -8.47 4.35 -3.68
C SER A 30 -9.51 3.24 -3.59
N ARG A 31 -9.07 1.99 -3.61
CA ARG A 31 -9.94 0.80 -3.49
C ARG A 31 -9.20 -0.33 -2.77
N PRO A 32 -9.91 -1.36 -2.29
CA PRO A 32 -9.25 -2.56 -1.80
C PRO A 32 -8.31 -3.14 -2.85
N LEU A 33 -7.14 -3.61 -2.42
CA LEU A 33 -6.15 -4.21 -3.31
C LEU A 33 -6.45 -5.71 -3.43
N ASP A 34 -7.02 -6.07 -4.56
CA ASP A 34 -7.11 -7.43 -5.08
C ASP A 34 -5.97 -7.72 -6.07
N ASP A 35 -5.92 -8.92 -6.61
CA ASP A 35 -4.90 -9.34 -7.56
C ASP A 35 -4.93 -8.50 -8.85
N SER A 36 -6.12 -8.16 -9.35
CA SER A 36 -6.29 -7.39 -10.58
C SER A 36 -5.75 -5.96 -10.43
N THR A 37 -6.16 -5.29 -9.34
CA THR A 37 -5.70 -3.91 -9.05
C THR A 37 -4.20 -3.88 -8.78
N THR A 38 -3.70 -4.85 -8.03
CA THR A 38 -2.27 -4.97 -7.72
C THR A 38 -1.43 -5.19 -8.97
N ASN A 39 -1.83 -6.12 -9.85
CA ASN A 39 -1.13 -6.37 -11.10
C ASN A 39 -1.12 -5.14 -12.02
N SER A 40 -2.22 -4.38 -12.06
CA SER A 40 -2.29 -3.13 -12.82
C SER A 40 -1.34 -2.06 -12.26
N LEU A 41 -1.24 -1.94 -10.93
CA LEU A 41 -0.29 -1.03 -10.29
C LEU A 41 1.16 -1.44 -10.54
N ILE A 42 1.47 -2.74 -10.41
CA ILE A 42 2.81 -3.28 -10.68
C ILE A 42 3.20 -2.99 -12.14
N ALA A 43 2.32 -3.28 -13.09
CA ALA A 43 2.57 -2.99 -14.51
C ALA A 43 2.82 -1.49 -14.75
N THR A 44 2.07 -0.62 -14.09
CA THR A 44 2.26 0.84 -14.19
C THR A 44 3.60 1.27 -13.60
N LEU A 45 4.00 0.74 -12.44
CA LEU A 45 5.30 1.05 -11.84
C LEU A 45 6.47 0.61 -12.74
N LEU A 46 6.39 -0.59 -13.30
CA LEU A 46 7.40 -1.10 -14.25
C LEU A 46 7.46 -0.27 -15.54
N PHE A 47 6.31 0.15 -16.06
CA PHE A 47 6.24 1.04 -17.22
C PHE A 47 6.92 2.39 -16.94
N LEU A 48 6.63 3.00 -15.78
CA LEU A 48 7.24 4.26 -15.37
C LEU A 48 8.75 4.12 -15.10
N GLU A 49 9.23 2.96 -14.66
CA GLU A 49 10.66 2.69 -14.53
C GLU A 49 11.36 2.66 -15.89
N ASN A 50 10.73 2.05 -16.87
CA ASN A 50 11.29 2.00 -18.23
C ASN A 50 11.31 3.38 -18.89
N GLU A 51 10.36 4.26 -18.56
CA GLU A 51 10.31 5.63 -19.06
C GLU A 51 11.40 6.52 -18.45
N ASP A 52 11.53 6.53 -17.13
CA ASP A 52 12.58 7.28 -16.40
C ASP A 52 12.87 6.63 -15.04
N ARG A 53 14.06 6.10 -14.88
CA ARG A 53 14.55 5.42 -13.66
C ARG A 53 14.87 6.34 -12.49
N LYS A 54 14.87 7.64 -12.68
CA LYS A 54 15.30 8.60 -11.63
C LYS A 54 14.14 9.42 -11.09
N LYS A 55 13.12 9.67 -11.91
CA LYS A 55 12.01 10.54 -11.54
C LYS A 55 11.10 9.83 -10.55
N PRO A 56 10.81 10.43 -9.38
CA PRO A 56 10.00 9.80 -8.34
C PRO A 56 8.56 9.53 -8.81
N VAL A 57 7.91 8.59 -8.12
CA VAL A 57 6.47 8.30 -8.25
C VAL A 57 5.83 8.51 -6.88
N ASP A 58 4.66 9.13 -6.84
CA ASP A 58 3.91 9.36 -5.62
C ASP A 58 2.57 8.56 -5.66
N LEU A 59 2.35 7.72 -4.65
CA LEU A 59 1.14 6.93 -4.45
C LEU A 59 0.21 7.65 -3.48
N TYR A 60 -0.93 8.10 -3.96
CA TYR A 60 -1.99 8.68 -3.15
C TYR A 60 -2.96 7.57 -2.74
N MET A 61 -2.99 7.27 -1.45
CA MET A 61 -3.58 6.05 -0.90
C MET A 61 -4.81 6.33 -0.05
N ASN A 62 -5.87 5.59 -0.31
CA ASN A 62 -7.05 5.46 0.53
C ASN A 62 -7.53 4.01 0.43
N VAL A 63 -6.82 3.11 1.12
CA VAL A 63 -6.92 1.66 0.95
C VAL A 63 -7.53 1.04 2.21
N PRO A 64 -8.83 0.72 2.20
CA PRO A 64 -9.51 0.16 3.37
C PRO A 64 -9.12 -1.28 3.68
N GLY A 65 -8.38 -1.94 2.80
CA GLY A 65 -7.88 -3.31 2.97
C GLY A 65 -7.19 -3.82 1.73
N ALA A 66 -6.46 -4.92 1.86
CA ALA A 66 -5.82 -5.59 0.75
C ALA A 66 -5.58 -7.07 1.08
N LEU A 67 -5.59 -7.92 0.06
CA LEU A 67 -5.15 -9.31 0.20
C LEU A 67 -3.67 -9.35 0.59
N THR A 68 -3.31 -10.21 1.53
CA THR A 68 -1.94 -10.29 2.06
C THR A 68 -0.91 -10.56 0.97
N LYS A 69 -1.17 -11.53 0.09
CA LYS A 69 -0.24 -11.89 -0.99
C LYS A 69 -0.08 -10.77 -2.02
N SER A 70 -1.18 -10.13 -2.42
CA SER A 70 -1.19 -8.98 -3.34
C SER A 70 -0.44 -7.78 -2.73
N GLY A 71 -0.62 -7.53 -1.42
CA GLY A 71 0.12 -6.50 -0.70
C GLY A 71 1.63 -6.77 -0.65
N PHE A 72 2.06 -8.00 -0.41
CA PHE A 72 3.48 -8.37 -0.47
C PHE A 72 4.06 -8.25 -1.88
N ALA A 73 3.32 -8.67 -2.91
CA ALA A 73 3.78 -8.54 -4.31
C ALA A 73 4.04 -7.07 -4.68
N LEU A 74 3.13 -6.17 -4.29
CA LEU A 74 3.33 -4.73 -4.52
C LEU A 74 4.49 -4.17 -3.68
N TYR A 75 4.61 -4.58 -2.41
CA TYR A 75 5.72 -4.21 -1.55
C TYR A 75 7.08 -4.58 -2.13
N ASP A 76 7.23 -5.84 -2.56
CA ASP A 76 8.48 -6.33 -3.14
C ASP A 76 8.79 -5.57 -4.43
N THR A 77 7.78 -5.30 -5.26
CA THR A 77 7.94 -4.47 -6.46
C THR A 77 8.40 -3.06 -6.10
N MET A 78 7.74 -2.38 -5.15
CA MET A 78 8.16 -1.04 -4.70
C MET A 78 9.61 -1.01 -4.23
N ARG A 79 10.07 -2.08 -3.59
CA ARG A 79 11.46 -2.20 -3.10
C ARG A 79 12.50 -2.43 -4.20
N THR A 80 12.09 -2.98 -5.33
CA THR A 80 12.99 -3.22 -6.48
C THR A 80 13.10 -2.04 -7.43
N MET A 81 12.17 -1.07 -7.36
CA MET A 81 12.21 0.10 -8.23
C MET A 81 13.46 0.95 -8.00
N ALA A 82 14.07 1.42 -9.09
CA ALA A 82 15.27 2.25 -9.05
C ALA A 82 14.98 3.70 -8.61
N TYR A 83 13.74 4.16 -8.74
CA TYR A 83 13.31 5.51 -8.35
C TYR A 83 12.64 5.51 -6.96
N PRO A 84 12.69 6.64 -6.23
CA PRO A 84 12.01 6.75 -4.95
C PRO A 84 10.48 6.79 -5.12
N ILE A 85 9.78 6.07 -4.25
CA ILE A 85 8.32 6.04 -4.21
C ILE A 85 7.84 6.79 -2.97
N GLY A 86 7.11 7.89 -3.19
CA GLY A 86 6.39 8.60 -2.14
C GLY A 86 5.04 7.94 -1.85
N THR A 87 4.59 8.01 -0.62
CA THR A 87 3.25 7.55 -0.21
C THR A 87 2.52 8.66 0.54
N VAL A 88 1.25 8.87 0.23
CA VAL A 88 0.42 9.88 0.89
C VAL A 88 -0.91 9.25 1.29
N ASN A 89 -1.18 9.12 2.58
CA ASN A 89 -2.49 8.68 3.05
C ASN A 89 -3.49 9.84 3.00
N LEU A 90 -4.56 9.67 2.21
CA LEU A 90 -5.62 10.67 2.03
C LEU A 90 -6.79 10.51 3.02
N GLY A 91 -6.95 9.34 3.61
CA GLY A 91 -8.11 9.07 4.48
C GLY A 91 -7.88 7.85 5.36
N LEU A 92 -8.21 6.67 4.86
CA LEU A 92 -8.02 5.41 5.59
C LEU A 92 -7.04 4.51 4.87
N CYS A 93 -6.02 4.06 5.58
CA CYS A 93 -5.18 2.96 5.16
C CYS A 93 -5.23 1.85 6.22
N ALA A 94 -5.79 0.71 5.86
CA ALA A 94 -5.97 -0.41 6.76
C ALA A 94 -5.24 -1.67 6.26
N HIS A 95 -4.86 -2.54 7.20
CA HIS A 95 -4.23 -3.83 6.91
C HIS A 95 -2.97 -3.66 6.04
N MET A 96 -2.92 -4.36 4.90
CA MET A 96 -1.82 -4.20 3.94
C MET A 96 -1.74 -2.79 3.33
N GLY A 97 -2.84 -2.00 3.33
CA GLY A 97 -2.81 -0.60 2.92
C GLY A 97 -1.93 0.26 3.85
N ALA A 98 -2.03 0.06 5.16
CA ALA A 98 -1.16 0.72 6.13
C ALA A 98 0.32 0.30 5.97
N PHE A 99 0.54 -0.98 5.69
CA PHE A 99 1.86 -1.52 5.41
C PHE A 99 2.52 -0.89 4.18
N LEU A 100 1.77 -0.77 3.09
CA LEU A 100 2.25 -0.15 1.85
C LEU A 100 2.52 1.35 2.02
N CYS A 101 1.73 2.07 2.85
CA CYS A 101 2.04 3.44 3.21
C CYS A 101 3.40 3.55 3.92
N ALA A 102 3.68 2.65 4.86
CA ALA A 102 4.95 2.61 5.57
C ALA A 102 6.12 2.18 4.67
N ALA A 103 5.83 1.45 3.58
CA ALA A 103 6.82 0.95 2.63
C ALA A 103 7.38 2.00 1.66
N GLY A 104 6.80 3.20 1.63
CA GLY A 104 7.33 4.33 0.87
C GLY A 104 8.77 4.68 1.23
N SER A 105 9.46 5.36 0.33
CA SER A 105 10.83 5.82 0.54
C SER A 105 10.92 6.76 1.74
N LYS A 106 11.90 6.55 2.62
CA LYS A 106 12.10 7.38 3.82
C LYS A 106 12.20 8.87 3.46
N GLY A 107 11.54 9.72 4.24
CA GLY A 107 11.41 11.15 4.01
C GLY A 107 10.28 11.53 3.04
N ARG A 108 9.67 10.55 2.34
CA ARG A 108 8.60 10.77 1.37
C ARG A 108 7.26 10.09 1.76
N ARG A 109 7.16 9.60 2.99
CA ARG A 109 5.93 9.01 3.52
C ARG A 109 5.15 10.11 4.24
N SER A 110 4.00 10.46 3.72
CA SER A 110 3.19 11.58 4.21
C SER A 110 1.77 11.16 4.52
N THR A 111 1.09 11.94 5.32
CA THR A 111 -0.30 11.70 5.70
C THR A 111 -1.05 13.01 5.86
N LEU A 112 -2.36 13.01 5.62
CA LEU A 112 -3.23 14.14 5.95
C LEU A 112 -3.58 14.12 7.43
N PRO A 113 -3.90 15.28 8.06
CA PRO A 113 -4.12 15.37 9.51
C PRO A 113 -5.26 14.51 10.04
N ASN A 114 -6.33 14.36 9.24
CA ASN A 114 -7.52 13.59 9.62
C ASN A 114 -7.48 12.14 9.13
N SER A 115 -6.39 11.70 8.55
CA SER A 115 -6.25 10.32 8.08
C SER A 115 -6.09 9.33 9.24
N ARG A 116 -6.39 8.08 8.97
CA ARG A 116 -6.32 6.99 9.95
C ARG A 116 -5.56 5.79 9.37
N TYR A 117 -4.96 5.06 10.27
CA TYR A 117 -4.31 3.78 9.97
C TYR A 117 -4.90 2.70 10.85
N VAL A 118 -5.04 1.50 10.30
CA VAL A 118 -5.44 0.31 11.05
C VAL A 118 -4.41 -0.78 10.81
N LEU A 119 -3.68 -1.13 11.86
CA LEU A 119 -2.73 -2.23 11.83
C LEU A 119 -3.37 -3.47 12.47
N CYS A 120 -3.26 -4.59 11.79
CA CYS A 120 -3.75 -5.88 12.29
C CYS A 120 -2.92 -7.04 11.71
N SER A 121 -3.10 -8.20 12.30
CA SER A 121 -2.53 -9.45 11.77
C SER A 121 -3.21 -9.85 10.45
N PRO A 122 -2.47 -10.52 9.54
CA PRO A 122 -3.10 -11.22 8.43
C PRO A 122 -4.14 -12.22 8.95
N ALA A 123 -5.25 -12.32 8.26
CA ALA A 123 -6.30 -13.27 8.55
C ALA A 123 -6.58 -14.15 7.33
N MET A 124 -7.12 -15.33 7.57
CA MET A 124 -7.68 -16.15 6.49
C MET A 124 -8.88 -15.42 5.89
N VAL A 125 -8.83 -15.13 4.61
CA VAL A 125 -9.95 -14.50 3.91
C VAL A 125 -10.83 -15.62 3.37
N MET A 126 -11.98 -15.79 3.99
CA MET A 126 -13.06 -16.59 3.40
C MET A 126 -13.89 -15.66 2.52
N ALA A 127 -14.10 -16.03 1.27
CA ALA A 127 -14.95 -15.25 0.37
C ALA A 127 -16.36 -15.13 0.97
N ALA A 128 -16.84 -13.88 1.11
CA ALA A 128 -18.20 -13.65 1.63
C ALA A 128 -19.23 -14.36 0.72
N GLY A 129 -20.05 -15.22 1.32
CA GLY A 129 -21.06 -16.02 0.58
C GLY A 129 -20.52 -17.32 -0.04
N ALA A 130 -19.26 -17.65 0.08
CA ALA A 130 -18.77 -18.97 -0.24
C ALA A 130 -19.20 -19.95 0.88
N GLU A 131 -19.74 -21.11 0.48
CA GLU A 131 -19.88 -22.21 1.44
C GLU A 131 -18.51 -22.49 2.05
N THR A 132 -18.48 -22.67 3.37
CA THR A 132 -17.24 -23.06 4.07
C THR A 132 -16.72 -24.33 3.42
N PRO A 133 -15.56 -24.29 2.76
CA PRO A 133 -15.05 -25.51 2.14
C PRO A 133 -14.87 -26.56 3.26
N ILE A 134 -15.35 -27.77 3.02
CA ILE A 134 -15.07 -28.90 3.91
C ILE A 134 -13.57 -29.18 3.77
N MET A 135 -12.79 -28.63 4.69
CA MET A 135 -11.35 -28.81 4.73
C MET A 135 -11.01 -29.97 5.65
N GLN A 136 -10.05 -30.77 5.25
CA GLN A 136 -9.45 -31.76 6.14
C GLN A 136 -8.63 -31.04 7.20
N ALA A 137 -8.55 -31.59 8.42
CA ALA A 137 -7.81 -30.97 9.53
C ALA A 137 -6.33 -30.69 9.18
N GLU A 138 -5.74 -31.51 8.32
CA GLU A 138 -4.37 -31.33 7.87
C GLU A 138 -4.23 -30.10 6.94
N ASP A 139 -5.17 -29.89 6.03
CA ASP A 139 -5.18 -28.73 5.11
C ASP A 139 -5.36 -27.44 5.90
N LEU A 140 -6.29 -27.42 6.87
CA LEU A 140 -6.46 -26.28 7.77
C LEU A 140 -5.16 -25.98 8.55
N SER A 141 -4.48 -27.02 9.04
CA SER A 141 -3.20 -26.86 9.76
C SER A 141 -2.09 -26.30 8.87
N ARG A 142 -2.09 -26.63 7.57
CA ARG A 142 -1.14 -26.07 6.59
C ARG A 142 -1.42 -24.58 6.35
N GLU A 143 -2.70 -24.25 6.18
CA GLU A 143 -3.12 -22.86 5.91
C GLU A 143 -2.86 -21.94 7.11
N VAL A 144 -3.17 -22.38 8.32
CA VAL A 144 -2.82 -21.66 9.56
C VAL A 144 -1.31 -21.42 9.67
N ARG A 145 -0.50 -22.43 9.36
CA ARG A 145 0.97 -22.25 9.35
C ARG A 145 1.44 -21.19 8.35
N GLU A 146 0.80 -21.10 7.19
CA GLU A 146 1.14 -20.11 6.16
C GLU A 146 0.77 -18.70 6.61
N VAL A 147 -0.44 -18.51 7.19
CA VAL A 147 -0.84 -17.23 7.78
C VAL A 147 0.10 -16.80 8.90
N MET A 148 0.55 -17.73 9.74
CA MET A 148 1.53 -17.42 10.79
C MET A 148 2.89 -17.01 10.23
N ARG A 149 3.34 -17.61 9.10
CA ARG A 149 4.56 -17.18 8.40
C ARG A 149 4.40 -15.78 7.82
N ASP A 150 3.28 -15.49 7.17
CA ASP A 150 3.00 -14.16 6.63
C ASP A 150 2.96 -13.10 7.75
N ARG A 151 2.41 -13.44 8.91
CA ARG A 151 2.44 -12.57 10.09
C ARG A 151 3.86 -12.24 10.53
N GLU A 152 4.73 -13.24 10.66
CA GLU A 152 6.12 -13.00 11.08
C GLU A 152 6.90 -12.21 10.02
N ARG A 153 6.65 -12.42 8.73
CA ARG A 153 7.20 -11.58 7.66
C ARG A 153 6.75 -10.12 7.81
N LEU A 154 5.46 -9.91 8.06
CA LEU A 154 4.89 -8.58 8.25
C LEU A 154 5.49 -7.88 9.48
N VAL A 155 5.65 -8.59 10.60
CA VAL A 155 6.32 -8.09 11.81
C VAL A 155 7.75 -7.64 11.49
N GLY A 156 8.53 -8.47 10.81
CA GLY A 156 9.90 -8.14 10.44
C GLY A 156 10.00 -6.94 9.52
N ALA A 157 9.12 -6.86 8.53
CA ALA A 157 9.08 -5.75 7.59
C ALA A 157 8.67 -4.43 8.28
N TYR A 158 7.63 -4.42 9.10
CA TYR A 158 7.24 -3.23 9.87
C TYR A 158 8.34 -2.77 10.84
N ALA A 159 9.02 -3.71 11.51
CA ALA A 159 10.12 -3.39 12.41
C ALA A 159 11.22 -2.61 11.68
N GLN A 160 11.57 -3.02 10.47
CA GLN A 160 12.56 -2.33 9.63
C GLN A 160 12.07 -0.97 9.12
N LEU A 161 10.82 -0.91 8.63
CA LEU A 161 10.24 0.28 8.03
C LEU A 161 9.99 1.40 9.06
N CYS A 162 9.49 1.01 10.25
CA CYS A 162 9.14 1.95 11.32
C CYS A 162 10.29 2.19 12.32
N GLY A 163 11.34 1.38 12.30
CA GLY A 163 12.43 1.46 13.28
C GLY A 163 12.00 1.02 14.68
N GLN A 164 10.98 0.16 14.78
CA GLN A 164 10.44 -0.35 16.04
C GLN A 164 10.99 -1.75 16.36
N PRO A 165 11.14 -2.11 17.66
CA PRO A 165 11.44 -3.48 18.04
C PRO A 165 10.34 -4.46 17.56
N ALA A 166 10.71 -5.63 17.07
CA ALA A 166 9.77 -6.64 16.58
C ALA A 166 8.70 -7.01 17.62
N GLU A 167 9.03 -7.02 18.91
CA GLU A 167 8.08 -7.30 20.00
C GLU A 167 7.00 -6.22 20.14
N VAL A 168 7.35 -4.95 19.92
CA VAL A 168 6.39 -3.84 19.91
C VAL A 168 5.44 -4.01 18.72
N VAL A 169 5.99 -4.26 17.54
CA VAL A 169 5.20 -4.49 16.32
C VAL A 169 4.28 -5.70 16.48
N ARG A 170 4.79 -6.83 17.03
CA ARG A 170 4.00 -8.04 17.26
C ARG A 170 2.81 -7.77 18.19
N ARG A 171 3.00 -6.96 19.24
CA ARG A 171 1.93 -6.55 20.15
C ARG A 171 0.88 -5.68 19.47
N VAL A 172 1.31 -4.72 18.66
CA VAL A 172 0.41 -3.84 17.89
C VAL A 172 -0.41 -4.63 16.87
N LEU A 173 0.19 -5.61 16.20
CA LEU A 173 -0.50 -6.45 15.23
C LEU A 173 -1.40 -7.53 15.85
N LEU A 174 -1.38 -7.73 17.16
CA LEU A 174 -2.16 -8.79 17.81
C LEU A 174 -3.68 -8.56 17.72
N ARG A 175 -4.09 -7.30 17.74
CA ARG A 175 -5.48 -6.84 17.55
C ARG A 175 -5.49 -5.62 16.65
N ASP A 176 -6.66 -5.27 16.12
CA ASP A 176 -6.82 -4.04 15.35
C ASP A 176 -6.41 -2.83 16.18
N THR A 177 -5.32 -2.21 15.78
CA THR A 177 -4.79 -1.02 16.45
C THR A 177 -4.94 0.17 15.50
N TYR A 178 -5.60 1.20 16.00
CA TYR A 178 -5.86 2.43 15.26
C TYR A 178 -4.80 3.47 15.59
N PHE A 179 -4.32 4.16 14.56
CA PHE A 179 -3.42 5.30 14.70
C PHE A 179 -4.02 6.51 14.00
N ASP A 180 -3.95 7.65 14.65
CA ASP A 180 -4.13 8.94 13.99
C ASP A 180 -2.84 9.38 13.26
N ALA A 181 -2.85 10.57 12.67
CA ALA A 181 -1.72 11.04 11.88
C ALA A 181 -0.45 11.27 12.71
N GLU A 182 -0.58 11.81 13.93
CA GLU A 182 0.56 12.09 14.81
C GLU A 182 1.09 10.80 15.46
N GLU A 183 0.19 9.93 15.89
CA GLU A 183 0.55 8.60 16.40
C GLU A 183 1.26 7.76 15.34
N ALA A 184 0.79 7.80 14.08
CA ALA A 184 1.42 7.13 12.96
C ALA A 184 2.83 7.66 12.68
N LYS A 185 3.03 8.98 12.80
CA LYS A 185 4.35 9.61 12.70
C LYS A 185 5.24 9.21 13.87
N ALA A 186 4.74 9.25 15.09
CA ALA A 186 5.50 8.86 16.29
C ALA A 186 5.90 7.38 16.25
N PHE A 187 5.04 6.52 15.72
CA PHE A 187 5.34 5.10 15.54
C PHE A 187 6.34 4.84 14.41
N GLY A 188 6.46 5.76 13.44
CA GLY A 188 7.37 5.67 12.29
C GLY A 188 6.73 5.09 11.02
N LEU A 189 5.40 5.02 10.96
CA LEU A 189 4.65 4.64 9.75
C LEU A 189 4.83 5.68 8.65
N VAL A 190 4.90 6.95 9.03
CA VAL A 190 5.06 8.08 8.12
C VAL A 190 6.13 9.05 8.62
N ASP A 191 6.61 9.90 7.74
CA ASP A 191 7.64 10.89 8.05
C ASP A 191 7.03 12.28 8.29
N ASN A 192 5.96 12.62 7.56
CA ASN A 192 5.39 13.96 7.57
C ASN A 192 3.86 13.96 7.70
N VAL A 193 3.32 14.88 8.49
CA VAL A 193 1.90 15.25 8.48
C VAL A 193 1.76 16.53 7.67
N LEU A 194 0.95 16.47 6.60
CA LEU A 194 0.74 17.59 5.68
C LEU A 194 -0.33 18.52 6.27
N MET A 195 0.10 19.61 6.90
CA MET A 195 -0.83 20.58 7.47
C MET A 195 -1.46 21.47 6.39
N PRO A 196 -2.73 21.85 6.51
CA PRO A 196 -3.35 22.84 5.62
C PRO A 196 -2.59 24.17 5.73
N LYS A 197 -2.52 24.86 4.59
CA LYS A 197 -1.94 26.21 4.51
C LYS A 197 -2.92 27.23 5.06
#